data_c14b740f4547f1b2d5eae1d64e21a38c
#
_entry.id   c14b740f4547f1b2d5eae1d64e21a38c
#
_cell.length_a   1.000
_cell.length_b   1.000
_cell.length_c   1.000
_cell.angle_alpha   90.00
_cell.angle_beta   90.00
_cell.angle_gamma   90.00
#
_symmetry.space_group_name_H-M   'P 1'
#
loop_
_entity.id
_entity.type
_entity.pdbx_description
1 polymer ?
#
loop_
_entity_poly.entity_id
_entity_poly.type
_entity_poly.pdbx_seq_one_letter_code
_entity_poly.pdbx_strand_id
1 'polypeptide(L)'
;MKSPFASPGLAALVLGLHLGLASAFAHSAIEPAPRTDKGWVDRQAAFNATVASVGSKAQLIFIGDSITQGWEGEGKEVWAKHYAHRNAINLGIGGDRTQHVLWRLDNGNLAGLNPKAAVVMIGTNNSNGEDNSPEQIVDGVRAIVEKLKAKLPGTKVLLVAIFPRAENFSAQRGKLAQINQVLRRFADDKTVFWADFGHKFLNDDGTMPRELMPDYLHLSKKGYQIWADSIEAQVAQMLGETPVQAGVAPGNDVSGEWVLTIPGPDDQPVDIPMTLKQEGHRLTGRVVRGREAGKFLEVAEGKVQGDTLTWTMRRDRPDGSTMVYAMSGRLVDGKIDGKSETTMDGNPISRAWTARRK
;
A
#
# COMPACT_ATOMS: atom_id res chain seq x y z
N MET A 1 62.02 -68.71 30.36
CA MET A 1 60.81 -69.41 29.79
C MET A 1 59.61 -68.49 29.95
N LYS A 2 58.98 -68.14 28.82
CA LYS A 2 57.66 -67.51 28.67
C LYS A 2 57.50 -66.07 29.25
N SER A 3 57.67 -65.10 28.36
CA SER A 3 57.11 -63.77 28.42
C SER A 3 55.59 -63.82 28.21
N PRO A 4 54.79 -62.93 28.78
CA PRO A 4 53.46 -62.59 28.24
C PRO A 4 53.46 -61.20 27.61
N PHE A 5 52.84 -61.16 26.48
CA PHE A 5 52.50 -60.02 25.63
C PHE A 5 51.63 -58.99 26.38
N ALA A 6 51.99 -57.72 26.32
CA ALA A 6 51.12 -56.62 26.70
C ALA A 6 50.45 -56.08 25.44
N SER A 7 49.13 -56.03 25.43
CA SER A 7 48.28 -55.38 24.39
C SER A 7 48.28 -53.87 24.56
N PRO A 8 48.35 -53.06 23.50
CA PRO A 8 48.18 -51.62 23.60
C PRO A 8 46.71 -51.25 23.67
N GLY A 9 46.34 -50.54 24.73
CA GLY A 9 45.01 -49.97 24.90
C GLY A 9 44.70 -48.87 23.86
N LEU A 10 43.57 -49.02 23.20
CA LEU A 10 42.99 -48.09 22.28
C LEU A 10 42.46 -46.86 23.06
N ALA A 11 43.16 -45.74 23.00
CA ALA A 11 42.66 -44.48 23.54
C ALA A 11 41.61 -43.91 22.56
N ALA A 12 40.32 -43.98 22.95
CA ALA A 12 39.23 -43.35 22.24
C ALA A 12 39.31 -41.82 22.43
N LEU A 13 39.69 -41.10 21.39
CA LEU A 13 39.64 -39.65 21.32
C LEU A 13 38.18 -39.23 21.16
N VAL A 14 37.50 -38.82 22.23
CA VAL A 14 36.20 -38.21 22.19
C VAL A 14 36.37 -36.79 21.72
N LEU A 15 36.14 -36.57 20.41
CA LEU A 15 36.07 -35.24 19.84
C LEU A 15 34.72 -34.61 20.24
N GLY A 16 34.72 -33.80 21.30
CA GLY A 16 33.60 -33.03 21.76
C GLY A 16 33.28 -31.95 20.74
N LEU A 17 32.25 -32.18 19.91
CA LEU A 17 31.67 -31.17 19.04
C LEU A 17 30.95 -30.13 19.92
N HIS A 18 31.64 -29.07 20.30
CA HIS A 18 31.03 -27.90 20.91
C HIS A 18 30.26 -27.18 19.81
N LEU A 19 28.97 -27.54 19.63
CA LEU A 19 28.01 -26.63 19.02
C LEU A 19 27.95 -25.38 19.91
N GLY A 20 28.67 -24.35 19.50
CA GLY A 20 28.49 -23.01 20.05
C GLY A 20 27.06 -22.55 19.72
N LEU A 21 26.15 -22.78 20.64
CA LEU A 21 24.91 -22.03 20.72
C LEU A 21 25.33 -20.58 20.89
N ALA A 22 25.32 -19.81 19.80
CA ALA A 22 25.32 -18.36 19.88
C ALA A 22 24.13 -18.00 20.76
N SER A 23 24.39 -17.69 22.03
CA SER A 23 23.39 -17.06 22.90
C SER A 23 22.97 -15.78 22.19
N ALA A 24 21.82 -15.80 21.52
CA ALA A 24 21.19 -14.56 21.11
C ALA A 24 21.01 -13.77 22.40
N PHE A 25 21.77 -12.68 22.57
CA PHE A 25 21.60 -11.82 23.72
C PHE A 25 20.16 -11.37 23.75
N ALA A 26 19.42 -11.76 24.79
CA ALA A 26 18.06 -11.31 24.98
C ALA A 26 18.03 -9.77 24.96
N HIS A 27 17.17 -9.19 24.18
CA HIS A 27 17.00 -7.75 24.08
C HIS A 27 15.51 -7.42 23.95
N SER A 28 15.12 -6.22 24.37
CA SER A 28 13.71 -5.83 24.49
C SER A 28 12.88 -6.08 23.22
N ALA A 29 13.45 -5.96 22.04
CA ALA A 29 12.69 -6.12 20.79
C ALA A 29 12.15 -7.54 20.53
N ILE A 30 12.71 -8.58 21.16
CA ILE A 30 12.26 -9.98 21.04
C ILE A 30 11.62 -10.54 22.31
N GLU A 31 11.67 -9.82 23.44
CA GLU A 31 11.07 -10.24 24.70
C GLU A 31 9.59 -9.78 24.76
N PRO A 32 8.59 -10.68 24.64
CA PRO A 32 7.20 -10.28 24.66
C PRO A 32 6.85 -9.55 25.96
N ALA A 33 6.35 -8.33 25.84
CA ALA A 33 5.97 -7.51 26.98
C ALA A 33 4.67 -6.76 26.72
N PRO A 34 3.70 -6.74 27.68
CA PRO A 34 2.53 -5.88 27.58
C PRO A 34 2.88 -4.45 27.94
N ARG A 35 2.03 -3.52 27.52
CA ARG A 35 1.99 -2.18 28.09
C ARG A 35 0.93 -2.13 29.19
N THR A 36 1.10 -1.17 30.10
CA THR A 36 0.24 -1.02 31.28
C THR A 36 -0.67 0.22 31.24
N ASP A 37 -0.47 1.09 30.24
CA ASP A 37 -1.34 2.24 30.07
C ASP A 37 -2.77 1.82 29.69
N LYS A 38 -3.74 2.50 30.32
CA LYS A 38 -5.16 2.16 30.18
C LYS A 38 -5.62 2.12 28.73
N GLY A 39 -5.18 3.05 27.89
CA GLY A 39 -5.57 3.12 26.49
C GLY A 39 -5.14 1.89 25.70
N TRP A 40 -3.93 1.39 25.98
CA TRP A 40 -3.44 0.17 25.37
C TRP A 40 -4.21 -1.09 25.85
N VAL A 41 -4.43 -1.19 27.18
CA VAL A 41 -5.15 -2.32 27.76
C VAL A 41 -6.58 -2.40 27.22
N ASP A 42 -7.31 -1.28 27.20
CA ASP A 42 -8.67 -1.21 26.68
C ASP A 42 -8.72 -1.60 25.18
N ARG A 43 -7.76 -1.12 24.38
CA ARG A 43 -7.70 -1.42 22.95
C ARG A 43 -7.36 -2.91 22.71
N GLN A 44 -6.46 -3.48 23.49
CA GLN A 44 -6.14 -4.91 23.43
C GLN A 44 -7.39 -5.76 23.75
N ALA A 45 -8.16 -5.38 24.75
CA ALA A 45 -9.41 -6.06 25.12
C ALA A 45 -10.46 -5.94 24.00
N ALA A 46 -10.58 -4.75 23.39
CA ALA A 46 -11.47 -4.51 22.24
C ALA A 46 -11.08 -5.37 21.03
N PHE A 47 -9.78 -5.55 20.77
CA PHE A 47 -9.32 -6.44 19.71
C PHE A 47 -9.70 -7.88 19.97
N ASN A 48 -9.51 -8.38 21.20
CA ASN A 48 -9.88 -9.74 21.55
C ASN A 48 -11.39 -9.97 21.38
N ALA A 49 -12.22 -8.99 21.72
CA ALA A 49 -13.67 -9.04 21.47
C ALA A 49 -13.99 -9.05 19.97
N THR A 50 -13.33 -8.20 19.16
CA THR A 50 -13.49 -8.17 17.69
C THR A 50 -13.07 -9.51 17.08
N VAL A 51 -11.90 -10.02 17.46
CA VAL A 51 -11.36 -11.31 16.99
C VAL A 51 -12.33 -12.44 17.31
N ALA A 52 -12.87 -12.50 18.53
CA ALA A 52 -13.86 -13.49 18.93
C ALA A 52 -15.17 -13.39 18.13
N SER A 53 -15.61 -12.14 17.79
CA SER A 53 -16.83 -11.90 17.03
C SER A 53 -16.69 -12.25 15.54
N VAL A 54 -15.55 -11.90 14.92
CA VAL A 54 -15.31 -12.16 13.51
C VAL A 54 -14.87 -13.61 13.27
N GLY A 55 -14.01 -14.12 14.12
CA GLY A 55 -13.51 -15.51 14.08
C GLY A 55 -12.93 -15.87 12.70
N SER A 56 -13.25 -17.07 12.24
CA SER A 56 -12.75 -17.59 10.96
C SER A 56 -13.29 -16.87 9.71
N LYS A 57 -14.20 -15.91 9.85
CA LYS A 57 -14.67 -15.07 8.72
C LYS A 57 -13.65 -14.03 8.29
N ALA A 58 -12.69 -13.69 9.17
CA ALA A 58 -11.61 -12.77 8.82
C ALA A 58 -10.77 -13.33 7.68
N GLN A 59 -10.70 -12.60 6.55
CA GLN A 59 -9.87 -12.99 5.40
C GLN A 59 -8.51 -12.31 5.43
N LEU A 60 -8.40 -11.17 6.11
CA LEU A 60 -7.26 -10.28 6.12
C LEU A 60 -7.07 -9.68 7.51
N ILE A 61 -5.84 -9.60 7.99
CA ILE A 61 -5.50 -8.87 9.22
C ILE A 61 -4.36 -7.90 8.96
N PHE A 62 -4.40 -6.74 9.63
CA PHE A 62 -3.33 -5.75 9.63
C PHE A 62 -2.74 -5.67 11.02
N ILE A 63 -1.42 -5.80 11.13
CA ILE A 63 -0.68 -5.83 12.40
C ILE A 63 0.36 -4.72 12.37
N GLY A 64 0.37 -3.87 13.40
CA GLY A 64 1.34 -2.78 13.47
C GLY A 64 1.09 -1.83 14.65
N ASP A 65 1.57 -0.61 14.48
CA ASP A 65 1.54 0.46 15.46
C ASP A 65 0.51 1.57 15.14
N SER A 66 0.82 2.84 15.47
CA SER A 66 -0.05 3.98 15.21
C SER A 66 -0.35 4.19 13.73
N ILE A 67 0.60 3.89 12.85
CA ILE A 67 0.39 4.06 11.40
C ILE A 67 -0.63 3.01 10.91
N THR A 68 -0.61 1.80 11.45
CA THR A 68 -1.65 0.79 11.20
C THR A 68 -2.97 1.17 11.89
N GLN A 69 -2.94 1.67 13.12
CA GLN A 69 -4.14 2.15 13.81
C GLN A 69 -4.87 3.23 13.02
N GLY A 70 -4.15 4.11 12.36
CA GLY A 70 -4.71 5.25 11.63
C GLY A 70 -5.60 4.88 10.43
N TRP A 71 -5.68 3.60 10.05
CA TRP A 71 -6.74 3.10 9.16
C TRP A 71 -8.15 3.30 9.73
N GLU A 72 -8.30 3.50 11.03
CA GLU A 72 -9.58 3.84 11.68
C GLU A 72 -9.85 5.35 11.75
N GLY A 73 -8.82 6.18 11.52
CA GLY A 73 -8.87 7.63 11.45
C GLY A 73 -8.80 8.15 10.01
N GLU A 74 -7.66 8.74 9.66
CA GLU A 74 -7.42 9.32 8.33
C GLU A 74 -7.57 8.30 7.19
N GLY A 75 -7.29 7.03 7.44
CA GLY A 75 -7.44 5.94 6.49
C GLY A 75 -8.85 5.37 6.37
N LYS A 76 -9.84 5.82 7.17
CA LYS A 76 -11.15 5.17 7.31
C LYS A 76 -11.91 4.98 6.00
N GLU A 77 -11.95 5.98 5.16
CA GLU A 77 -12.66 5.90 3.88
C GLU A 77 -11.96 4.97 2.89
N VAL A 78 -10.63 5.01 2.89
CA VAL A 78 -9.80 4.12 2.06
C VAL A 78 -9.95 2.67 2.53
N TRP A 79 -9.96 2.45 3.86
CA TRP A 79 -10.23 1.14 4.45
C TRP A 79 -11.59 0.58 4.04
N ALA A 80 -12.64 1.39 4.11
CA ALA A 80 -14.00 0.99 3.73
C ALA A 80 -14.05 0.50 2.28
N LYS A 81 -13.31 1.17 1.39
CA LYS A 81 -13.24 0.81 -0.02
C LYS A 81 -12.44 -0.47 -0.28
N HIS A 82 -11.25 -0.59 0.32
CA HIS A 82 -10.30 -1.63 -0.04
C HIS A 82 -10.40 -2.90 0.83
N TYR A 83 -10.81 -2.78 2.09
CA TYR A 83 -10.63 -3.86 3.06
C TYR A 83 -11.91 -4.30 3.80
N ALA A 84 -12.93 -3.44 3.91
CA ALA A 84 -14.14 -3.77 4.68
C ALA A 84 -14.87 -5.02 4.13
N HIS A 85 -14.97 -5.14 2.81
CA HIS A 85 -15.60 -6.28 2.15
C HIS A 85 -14.84 -7.61 2.34
N ARG A 86 -13.58 -7.55 2.79
CA ARG A 86 -12.69 -8.69 3.06
C ARG A 86 -12.79 -9.18 4.50
N ASN A 87 -13.72 -8.66 5.29
CA ASN A 87 -13.76 -8.86 6.75
C ASN A 87 -12.39 -8.62 7.40
N ALA A 88 -11.71 -7.58 6.95
CA ALA A 88 -10.38 -7.26 7.44
C ALA A 88 -10.43 -6.74 8.87
N ILE A 89 -9.47 -7.15 9.69
CA ILE A 89 -9.31 -6.68 11.08
C ILE A 89 -8.05 -5.83 11.18
N ASN A 90 -8.22 -4.62 11.73
CA ASN A 90 -7.11 -3.75 12.07
C ASN A 90 -6.65 -4.04 13.51
N LEU A 91 -5.42 -4.54 13.66
CA LEU A 91 -4.77 -4.83 14.94
C LEU A 91 -3.62 -3.85 15.24
N GLY A 92 -3.71 -2.60 14.76
CA GLY A 92 -2.74 -1.55 15.06
C GLY A 92 -2.98 -0.88 16.42
N ILE A 93 -1.92 -0.68 17.23
CA ILE A 93 -1.97 0.11 18.46
C ILE A 93 -0.86 1.16 18.46
N GLY A 94 -1.24 2.42 18.66
CA GLY A 94 -0.32 3.54 18.73
C GLY A 94 0.81 3.34 19.74
N GLY A 95 2.05 3.62 19.33
CA GLY A 95 3.23 3.46 20.17
C GLY A 95 3.74 2.03 20.32
N ASP A 96 3.08 1.03 19.72
CA ASP A 96 3.57 -0.35 19.80
C ASP A 96 4.95 -0.51 19.18
N ARG A 97 5.73 -1.36 19.85
CA ARG A 97 7.02 -1.87 19.41
C ARG A 97 6.89 -3.37 19.12
N THR A 98 7.94 -3.97 18.58
CA THR A 98 7.95 -5.41 18.25
C THR A 98 7.58 -6.29 19.44
N GLN A 99 8.10 -6.01 20.64
CA GLN A 99 7.81 -6.77 21.86
C GLN A 99 6.32 -6.72 22.26
N HIS A 100 5.65 -5.58 22.06
CA HIS A 100 4.23 -5.43 22.36
C HIS A 100 3.38 -6.26 21.39
N VAL A 101 3.72 -6.22 20.11
CA VAL A 101 3.09 -7.07 19.09
C VAL A 101 3.30 -8.56 19.44
N LEU A 102 4.54 -8.97 19.73
CA LEU A 102 4.85 -10.36 20.12
C LEU A 102 3.97 -10.84 21.29
N TRP A 103 3.80 -9.98 22.30
CA TRP A 103 2.94 -10.30 23.44
C TRP A 103 1.47 -10.43 23.00
N ARG A 104 0.94 -9.49 22.23
CA ARG A 104 -0.47 -9.49 21.80
C ARG A 104 -0.83 -10.71 20.95
N LEU A 105 0.06 -11.18 20.09
CA LEU A 105 -0.14 -12.39 19.28
C LEU A 105 -0.30 -13.65 20.14
N ASP A 106 0.28 -13.68 21.35
CA ASP A 106 0.10 -14.77 22.31
C ASP A 106 -1.12 -14.57 23.23
N ASN A 107 -1.64 -13.35 23.31
CA ASN A 107 -2.65 -12.96 24.27
C ASN A 107 -4.00 -12.55 23.62
N GLY A 108 -4.47 -13.35 22.68
CA GLY A 108 -5.84 -13.32 22.15
C GLY A 108 -5.99 -12.73 20.74
N ASN A 109 -5.05 -11.92 20.24
CA ASN A 109 -5.23 -11.25 18.92
C ASN A 109 -5.30 -12.22 17.73
N LEU A 110 -4.94 -13.48 17.89
CA LEU A 110 -5.04 -14.51 16.85
C LEU A 110 -6.03 -15.64 17.20
N ALA A 111 -6.75 -15.54 18.32
CA ALA A 111 -7.58 -16.62 18.82
C ALA A 111 -8.74 -16.96 17.86
N GLY A 112 -8.75 -18.16 17.29
CA GLY A 112 -9.80 -18.61 16.38
C GLY A 112 -9.77 -17.97 14.98
N LEU A 113 -8.74 -17.17 14.65
CA LEU A 113 -8.54 -16.64 13.32
C LEU A 113 -7.89 -17.67 12.39
N ASN A 114 -8.25 -17.60 11.10
CA ASN A 114 -7.57 -18.32 10.02
C ASN A 114 -7.61 -17.45 8.73
N PRO A 115 -7.01 -16.25 8.76
CA PRO A 115 -7.03 -15.37 7.61
C PRO A 115 -6.16 -15.92 6.48
N LYS A 116 -6.50 -15.58 5.25
CA LYS A 116 -5.66 -15.90 4.09
C LYS A 116 -4.39 -15.07 4.03
N ALA A 117 -4.46 -13.83 4.55
CA ALA A 117 -3.34 -12.89 4.51
C ALA A 117 -3.23 -12.06 5.80
N ALA A 118 -1.98 -11.70 6.15
CA ALA A 118 -1.62 -10.76 7.20
C ALA A 118 -0.67 -9.69 6.63
N VAL A 119 -1.04 -8.42 6.75
CA VAL A 119 -0.19 -7.28 6.41
C VAL A 119 0.51 -6.83 7.69
N VAL A 120 1.84 -6.78 7.68
CA VAL A 120 2.65 -6.47 8.87
C VAL A 120 3.56 -5.28 8.59
N MET A 121 3.42 -4.23 9.39
CA MET A 121 4.35 -3.10 9.42
C MET A 121 4.57 -2.65 10.87
N ILE A 122 5.78 -2.86 11.39
CA ILE A 122 6.16 -2.56 12.78
C ILE A 122 7.65 -2.27 12.88
N GLY A 123 8.07 -1.47 13.88
CA GLY A 123 9.47 -1.23 14.19
C GLY A 123 9.84 0.25 14.21
N THR A 124 9.01 1.16 13.69
CA THR A 124 9.32 2.60 13.73
C THR A 124 9.49 3.11 15.16
N ASN A 125 8.71 2.61 16.12
CA ASN A 125 8.82 3.01 17.53
C ASN A 125 10.05 2.41 18.24
N ASN A 126 10.50 1.23 17.83
CA ASN A 126 11.77 0.66 18.31
C ASN A 126 12.98 1.49 17.85
N SER A 127 12.86 2.27 16.77
CA SER A 127 13.94 3.10 16.23
C SER A 127 14.09 4.45 16.95
N ASN A 128 13.22 4.76 17.92
CA ASN A 128 13.29 6.01 18.66
C ASN A 128 14.55 6.04 19.55
N GLY A 129 15.32 7.14 19.44
CA GLY A 129 16.54 7.32 20.23
C GLY A 129 17.47 6.09 20.16
N GLU A 130 17.91 5.65 21.33
CA GLU A 130 18.78 4.49 21.51
C GLU A 130 18.01 3.23 21.97
N ASP A 131 16.71 3.16 21.75
CA ASP A 131 15.87 2.05 22.26
C ASP A 131 16.33 0.68 21.76
N ASN A 132 16.48 0.54 20.43
CA ASN A 132 16.99 -0.69 19.82
C ASN A 132 17.91 -0.40 18.64
N SER A 133 18.95 -1.22 18.47
CA SER A 133 19.79 -1.18 17.29
C SER A 133 19.03 -1.66 16.02
N PRO A 134 19.53 -1.38 14.81
CA PRO A 134 18.94 -1.92 13.58
C PRO A 134 18.76 -3.44 13.62
N GLU A 135 19.78 -4.16 14.07
CA GLU A 135 19.82 -5.61 14.15
C GLU A 135 18.73 -6.13 15.11
N GLN A 136 18.58 -5.50 16.29
CA GLN A 136 17.57 -5.84 17.27
C GLN A 136 16.15 -5.64 16.72
N ILE A 137 15.93 -4.58 15.94
CA ILE A 137 14.63 -4.34 15.30
C ILE A 137 14.34 -5.39 14.25
N VAL A 138 15.33 -5.76 13.45
CA VAL A 138 15.24 -6.85 12.47
C VAL A 138 14.86 -8.17 13.17
N ASP A 139 15.51 -8.50 14.28
CA ASP A 139 15.22 -9.72 15.05
C ASP A 139 13.80 -9.69 15.62
N GLY A 140 13.33 -8.54 16.11
CA GLY A 140 11.95 -8.37 16.60
C GLY A 140 10.91 -8.59 15.48
N VAL A 141 11.14 -8.04 14.30
CA VAL A 141 10.24 -8.25 13.14
C VAL A 141 10.30 -9.71 12.68
N ARG A 142 11.50 -10.32 12.65
CA ARG A 142 11.67 -11.75 12.34
C ARG A 142 10.85 -12.62 13.30
N ALA A 143 10.97 -12.37 14.60
CA ALA A 143 10.22 -13.11 15.61
C ALA A 143 8.69 -13.03 15.43
N ILE A 144 8.19 -11.85 14.99
CA ILE A 144 6.77 -11.68 14.67
C ILE A 144 6.38 -12.52 13.45
N VAL A 145 7.15 -12.47 12.38
CA VAL A 145 6.89 -13.26 11.15
C VAL A 145 6.88 -14.75 11.46
N GLU A 146 7.89 -15.26 12.20
CA GLU A 146 7.97 -16.68 12.57
C GLU A 146 6.81 -17.08 13.50
N LYS A 147 6.41 -16.21 14.43
CA LYS A 147 5.24 -16.45 15.29
C LYS A 147 3.94 -16.53 14.48
N LEU A 148 3.76 -15.66 13.49
CA LEU A 148 2.60 -15.72 12.59
C LEU A 148 2.60 -17.02 11.77
N LYS A 149 3.73 -17.43 11.19
CA LYS A 149 3.86 -18.70 10.46
C LYS A 149 3.54 -19.91 11.36
N ALA A 150 3.97 -19.88 12.61
CA ALA A 150 3.72 -20.98 13.57
C ALA A 150 2.26 -21.06 14.00
N LYS A 151 1.62 -19.91 14.28
CA LYS A 151 0.23 -19.84 14.77
C LYS A 151 -0.82 -19.90 13.67
N LEU A 152 -0.49 -19.43 12.48
CA LEU A 152 -1.37 -19.32 11.31
C LEU A 152 -0.69 -19.91 10.07
N PRO A 153 -0.44 -21.23 10.02
CA PRO A 153 0.40 -21.86 8.98
C PRO A 153 -0.17 -21.74 7.57
N GLY A 154 -1.47 -21.46 7.43
CA GLY A 154 -2.12 -21.22 6.12
C GLY A 154 -2.12 -19.74 5.68
N THR A 155 -1.66 -18.83 6.52
CA THR A 155 -1.71 -17.39 6.27
C THR A 155 -0.45 -16.91 5.56
N LYS A 156 -0.62 -16.23 4.43
CA LYS A 156 0.47 -15.52 3.76
C LYS A 156 0.75 -14.19 4.47
N VAL A 157 2.01 -13.86 4.67
CA VAL A 157 2.42 -12.62 5.34
C VAL A 157 2.92 -11.63 4.28
N LEU A 158 2.30 -10.45 4.18
CA LEU A 158 2.84 -9.32 3.44
C LEU A 158 3.60 -8.42 4.42
N LEU A 159 4.91 -8.51 4.41
CA LEU A 159 5.78 -7.64 5.19
C LEU A 159 5.98 -6.33 4.43
N VAL A 160 5.56 -5.23 5.04
CA VAL A 160 5.67 -3.89 4.46
C VAL A 160 6.91 -3.21 5.02
N ALA A 161 7.70 -2.59 4.17
CA ALA A 161 8.82 -1.74 4.56
C ALA A 161 8.39 -0.70 5.58
N ILE A 162 9.16 -0.49 6.62
CA ILE A 162 8.93 0.59 7.58
C ILE A 162 9.08 1.92 6.84
N PHE A 163 8.05 2.76 6.86
CA PHE A 163 8.02 4.01 6.09
C PHE A 163 9.10 4.99 6.56
N PRO A 164 9.62 5.82 5.66
CA PRO A 164 10.51 6.91 6.03
C PRO A 164 9.76 7.86 6.97
N ARG A 165 10.51 8.54 7.83
CA ARG A 165 10.00 9.55 8.77
C ARG A 165 10.94 10.73 8.84
N ALA A 166 10.51 11.81 9.51
CA ALA A 166 11.12 13.13 9.53
C ALA A 166 10.99 13.90 8.20
N GLU A 167 11.01 15.21 8.27
CA GLU A 167 10.88 16.07 7.10
C GLU A 167 12.03 15.86 6.10
N ASN A 168 13.25 15.82 6.63
CA ASN A 168 14.49 15.73 5.87
C ASN A 168 15.27 14.45 6.19
N PHE A 169 16.43 14.30 5.57
CA PHE A 169 17.37 13.23 5.93
C PHE A 169 17.71 13.30 7.43
N SER A 170 17.71 12.14 8.05
CA SER A 170 18.03 12.01 9.48
C SER A 170 18.68 10.66 9.76
N ALA A 171 19.42 10.57 10.87
CA ALA A 171 20.02 9.31 11.31
C ALA A 171 18.94 8.22 11.48
N GLN A 172 17.77 8.58 12.02
CA GLN A 172 16.67 7.64 12.20
C GLN A 172 16.11 7.16 10.87
N ARG A 173 15.95 8.03 9.84
CA ARG A 173 15.54 7.61 8.51
C ARG A 173 16.56 6.66 7.88
N GLY A 174 17.85 6.93 8.05
CA GLY A 174 18.94 6.05 7.63
C GLY A 174 18.90 4.69 8.33
N LYS A 175 18.62 4.67 9.64
CA LYS A 175 18.43 3.46 10.43
C LYS A 175 17.29 2.60 9.87
N LEU A 176 16.13 3.19 9.57
CA LEU A 176 14.99 2.48 8.98
C LEU A 176 15.30 1.92 7.59
N ALA A 177 16.04 2.67 6.76
CA ALA A 177 16.46 2.19 5.45
C ALA A 177 17.35 0.94 5.54
N GLN A 178 18.31 0.93 6.48
CA GLN A 178 19.17 -0.24 6.74
C GLN A 178 18.34 -1.45 7.21
N ILE A 179 17.38 -1.25 8.11
CA ILE A 179 16.46 -2.31 8.56
C ILE A 179 15.71 -2.90 7.37
N ASN A 180 15.11 -2.07 6.51
CA ASN A 180 14.35 -2.51 5.36
C ASN A 180 15.18 -3.33 4.36
N GLN A 181 16.47 -3.02 4.18
CA GLN A 181 17.38 -3.81 3.34
C GLN A 181 17.49 -5.27 3.81
N VAL A 182 17.44 -5.50 5.13
CA VAL A 182 17.49 -6.85 5.71
C VAL A 182 16.11 -7.50 5.70
N LEU A 183 15.04 -6.77 6.08
CA LEU A 183 13.68 -7.28 6.12
C LEU A 183 13.22 -7.81 4.75
N ARG A 184 13.63 -7.16 3.66
CA ARG A 184 13.36 -7.63 2.29
C ARG A 184 13.79 -9.08 2.06
N ARG A 185 14.86 -9.54 2.74
CA ARG A 185 15.39 -10.90 2.61
C ARG A 185 14.54 -11.97 3.29
N PHE A 186 13.51 -11.58 4.03
CA PHE A 186 12.57 -12.53 4.64
C PHE A 186 11.54 -13.03 3.63
N ALA A 187 11.37 -12.31 2.52
CA ALA A 187 10.46 -12.72 1.46
C ALA A 187 10.97 -13.98 0.76
N ASP A 188 10.08 -14.95 0.62
CA ASP A 188 10.27 -16.20 -0.12
C ASP A 188 9.31 -16.31 -1.31
N ASP A 189 8.46 -15.29 -1.51
CA ASP A 189 7.41 -15.20 -2.54
C ASP A 189 6.40 -16.37 -2.54
N LYS A 190 6.31 -17.07 -1.41
CA LYS A 190 5.39 -18.20 -1.19
C LYS A 190 4.56 -18.00 0.07
N THR A 191 5.24 -17.82 1.21
CA THR A 191 4.63 -17.62 2.52
C THR A 191 4.82 -16.20 3.04
N VAL A 192 5.96 -15.58 2.72
CA VAL A 192 6.28 -14.19 3.07
C VAL A 192 6.53 -13.40 1.79
N PHE A 193 5.81 -12.33 1.63
CA PHE A 193 5.91 -11.38 0.53
C PHE A 193 6.45 -10.06 1.05
N TRP A 194 7.04 -9.25 0.18
CA TRP A 194 7.60 -7.96 0.51
C TRP A 194 6.97 -6.83 -0.30
N ALA A 195 6.65 -5.72 0.36
CA ALA A 195 6.23 -4.49 -0.29
C ALA A 195 7.05 -3.30 0.22
N ASP A 196 7.69 -2.57 -0.69
CA ASP A 196 8.41 -1.34 -0.40
C ASP A 196 7.99 -0.24 -1.38
N PHE A 197 7.30 0.72 -0.85
CA PHE A 197 6.84 1.91 -1.57
C PHE A 197 7.10 3.19 -0.76
N GLY A 198 8.03 3.13 0.18
CA GLY A 198 8.40 4.26 1.04
C GLY A 198 8.83 5.50 0.26
N HIS A 199 9.43 5.31 -0.93
CA HIS A 199 9.79 6.39 -1.84
C HIS A 199 8.60 7.23 -2.32
N LYS A 200 7.38 6.67 -2.36
CA LYS A 200 6.16 7.40 -2.78
C LYS A 200 5.70 8.46 -1.77
N PHE A 201 6.27 8.45 -0.57
CA PHE A 201 6.01 9.46 0.46
C PHE A 201 7.02 10.61 0.45
N LEU A 202 7.96 10.60 -0.48
CA LEU A 202 9.03 11.58 -0.58
C LEU A 202 8.95 12.34 -1.89
N ASN A 203 9.34 13.61 -1.86
CA ASN A 203 9.63 14.41 -3.03
C ASN A 203 10.94 13.92 -3.70
N ASP A 204 11.21 14.37 -4.92
CA ASP A 204 12.43 14.01 -5.67
C ASP A 204 13.72 14.43 -4.95
N ASP A 205 13.68 15.49 -4.13
CA ASP A 205 14.79 15.94 -3.29
C ASP A 205 14.94 15.16 -1.98
N GLY A 206 14.09 14.15 -1.74
CA GLY A 206 14.07 13.33 -0.53
C GLY A 206 13.38 13.98 0.66
N THR A 207 12.80 15.16 0.53
CA THR A 207 11.96 15.76 1.60
C THR A 207 10.60 15.09 1.68
N MET A 208 9.96 15.16 2.86
CA MET A 208 8.63 14.59 3.07
C MET A 208 7.57 15.69 3.04
N PRO A 209 6.60 15.64 2.10
CA PRO A 209 5.55 16.64 2.05
C PRO A 209 4.51 16.41 3.15
N ARG A 210 4.12 17.49 3.87
CA ARG A 210 3.06 17.46 4.89
C ARG A 210 1.71 16.98 4.35
N GLU A 211 1.48 17.15 3.08
CA GLU A 211 0.28 16.66 2.42
C GLU A 211 0.11 15.14 2.56
N LEU A 212 1.21 14.39 2.59
CA LEU A 212 1.21 12.94 2.73
C LEU A 212 1.38 12.49 4.18
N MET A 213 2.23 13.19 4.96
CA MET A 213 2.48 12.94 6.38
C MET A 213 2.54 14.27 7.14
N PRO A 214 1.42 14.76 7.70
CA PRO A 214 1.32 16.09 8.32
C PRO A 214 2.31 16.37 9.46
N ASP A 215 2.69 15.32 10.18
CA ASP A 215 3.68 15.35 11.28
C ASP A 215 4.98 14.60 10.91
N TYR A 216 5.17 14.31 9.60
CA TYR A 216 6.32 13.59 9.07
C TYR A 216 6.49 12.14 9.61
N LEU A 217 5.39 11.53 10.08
CA LEU A 217 5.33 10.16 10.57
C LEU A 217 4.01 9.48 10.24
N HIS A 218 2.87 10.12 10.56
CA HIS A 218 1.55 9.55 10.38
C HIS A 218 0.95 9.98 9.04
N LEU A 219 0.28 9.04 8.38
CA LEU A 219 -0.30 9.26 7.06
C LEU A 219 -1.55 10.14 7.12
N SER A 220 -1.67 11.07 6.16
CA SER A 220 -2.93 11.69 5.81
C SER A 220 -3.83 10.70 5.04
N LYS A 221 -5.08 11.06 4.76
CA LYS A 221 -5.97 10.30 3.86
C LYS A 221 -5.30 9.97 2.52
N LYS A 222 -4.58 10.93 1.95
CA LYS A 222 -3.83 10.74 0.69
C LYS A 222 -2.68 9.73 0.85
N GLY A 223 -1.99 9.78 1.98
CA GLY A 223 -0.97 8.80 2.33
C GLY A 223 -1.54 7.38 2.46
N TYR A 224 -2.71 7.22 3.08
CA TYR A 224 -3.40 5.93 3.16
C TYR A 224 -3.85 5.42 1.79
N GLN A 225 -4.27 6.30 0.88
CA GLN A 225 -4.60 5.90 -0.49
C GLN A 225 -3.36 5.35 -1.21
N ILE A 226 -2.19 6.03 -1.07
CA ILE A 226 -0.92 5.53 -1.62
C ILE A 226 -0.59 4.14 -1.05
N TRP A 227 -0.78 3.93 0.27
CA TRP A 227 -0.55 2.61 0.87
C TRP A 227 -1.47 1.56 0.27
N ALA A 228 -2.79 1.79 0.26
CA ALA A 228 -3.75 0.85 -0.31
C ALA A 228 -3.40 0.48 -1.75
N ASP A 229 -3.22 1.48 -2.61
CA ASP A 229 -2.92 1.27 -4.03
C ASP A 229 -1.61 0.51 -4.26
N SER A 230 -0.62 0.72 -3.36
CA SER A 230 0.69 0.09 -3.50
C SER A 230 0.71 -1.40 -3.15
N ILE A 231 -0.20 -1.87 -2.29
CA ILE A 231 -0.25 -3.28 -1.88
C ILE A 231 -1.43 -4.05 -2.46
N GLU A 232 -2.40 -3.36 -3.09
CA GLU A 232 -3.66 -3.97 -3.50
C GLU A 232 -3.48 -5.19 -4.39
N ALA A 233 -2.63 -5.12 -5.39
CA ALA A 233 -2.38 -6.25 -6.30
C ALA A 233 -1.86 -7.49 -5.56
N GLN A 234 -0.94 -7.30 -4.60
CA GLN A 234 -0.40 -8.39 -3.80
C GLN A 234 -1.44 -8.95 -2.83
N VAL A 235 -2.19 -8.07 -2.14
CA VAL A 235 -3.26 -8.48 -1.22
C VAL A 235 -4.33 -9.29 -1.98
N ALA A 236 -4.81 -8.81 -3.10
CA ALA A 236 -5.80 -9.52 -3.92
C ALA A 236 -5.28 -10.88 -4.40
N GLN A 237 -4.03 -10.95 -4.87
CA GLN A 237 -3.38 -12.20 -5.24
C GLN A 237 -3.31 -13.18 -4.06
N MET A 238 -2.95 -12.71 -2.86
CA MET A 238 -2.89 -13.54 -1.65
C MET A 238 -4.26 -14.07 -1.24
N LEU A 239 -5.31 -13.28 -1.44
CA LEU A 239 -6.70 -13.65 -1.15
C LEU A 239 -7.35 -14.50 -2.26
N GLY A 240 -6.78 -14.52 -3.46
CA GLY A 240 -7.37 -15.16 -4.65
C GLY A 240 -8.52 -14.34 -5.25
N GLU A 241 -8.40 -13.02 -5.23
CA GLU A 241 -9.39 -12.06 -5.69
C GLU A 241 -8.86 -11.21 -6.85
N THR A 242 -9.79 -10.55 -7.56
CA THR A 242 -9.41 -9.47 -8.48
C THR A 242 -9.06 -8.22 -7.67
N PRO A 243 -7.94 -7.53 -7.97
CA PRO A 243 -7.58 -6.31 -7.27
C PRO A 243 -8.67 -5.24 -7.35
N VAL A 244 -8.92 -4.55 -6.23
CA VAL A 244 -9.70 -3.31 -6.25
C VAL A 244 -8.93 -2.30 -7.08
N GLN A 245 -9.57 -1.75 -8.11
CA GLN A 245 -8.87 -0.84 -9.02
C GLN A 245 -8.39 0.40 -8.26
N ALA A 246 -7.08 0.64 -8.35
CA ALA A 246 -6.46 1.84 -7.79
C ALA A 246 -7.07 3.09 -8.43
N GLY A 247 -7.35 4.10 -7.63
CA GLY A 247 -7.68 5.42 -8.14
C GLY A 247 -9.15 5.71 -8.47
N VAL A 248 -10.09 4.77 -8.34
CA VAL A 248 -11.51 5.11 -8.42
C VAL A 248 -12.06 5.32 -7.02
N ALA A 249 -12.03 6.55 -6.52
CA ALA A 249 -12.86 6.93 -5.38
C ALA A 249 -14.32 6.63 -5.72
N PRO A 250 -15.17 6.13 -4.79
CA PRO A 250 -16.61 6.05 -5.02
C PRO A 250 -17.12 7.46 -5.43
N GLY A 251 -17.52 7.61 -6.67
CA GLY A 251 -17.87 8.91 -7.26
C GLY A 251 -16.94 9.42 -8.37
N ASN A 252 -15.73 8.90 -8.52
CA ASN A 252 -14.78 9.37 -9.53
C ASN A 252 -14.58 8.40 -10.71
N ASP A 253 -15.38 7.35 -10.83
CA ASP A 253 -15.42 6.56 -12.06
C ASP A 253 -16.05 7.41 -13.17
N VAL A 254 -15.25 7.74 -14.18
CA VAL A 254 -15.69 8.50 -15.34
C VAL A 254 -16.26 7.63 -16.47
N SER A 255 -16.38 6.31 -16.24
CA SER A 255 -17.02 5.43 -17.21
C SER A 255 -18.50 5.78 -17.38
N GLY A 256 -18.97 5.74 -18.62
CA GLY A 256 -20.37 5.98 -18.95
C GLY A 256 -20.55 6.96 -20.08
N GLU A 257 -21.82 7.38 -20.29
CA GLU A 257 -22.20 8.37 -21.29
C GLU A 257 -22.14 9.79 -20.72
N TRP A 258 -21.55 10.67 -21.49
CA TRP A 258 -21.33 12.07 -21.17
C TRP A 258 -21.81 12.97 -22.31
N VAL A 259 -22.13 14.21 -21.97
CA VAL A 259 -22.33 15.29 -22.93
C VAL A 259 -21.20 16.29 -22.76
N LEU A 260 -20.29 16.33 -23.73
CA LEU A 260 -19.20 17.28 -23.82
C LEU A 260 -19.74 18.57 -24.45
N THR A 261 -19.63 19.69 -23.76
CA THR A 261 -20.06 21.01 -24.22
C THR A 261 -18.82 21.84 -24.56
N ILE A 262 -18.74 22.30 -25.79
CA ILE A 262 -17.67 23.20 -26.31
C ILE A 262 -18.26 24.51 -26.82
N PRO A 263 -17.50 25.63 -26.80
CA PRO A 263 -17.89 26.83 -27.49
C PRO A 263 -17.99 26.57 -29.01
N GLY A 264 -19.12 26.87 -29.59
CA GLY A 264 -19.35 26.78 -31.03
C GLY A 264 -19.14 28.12 -31.74
N PRO A 265 -19.49 28.20 -33.02
CA PRO A 265 -19.58 29.50 -33.74
C PRO A 265 -20.52 30.44 -32.97
N ASP A 266 -20.19 31.72 -32.94
CA ASP A 266 -20.97 32.80 -32.31
C ASP A 266 -21.16 32.58 -30.79
N ASP A 267 -20.19 31.93 -30.13
CA ASP A 267 -20.20 31.61 -28.69
C ASP A 267 -21.41 30.78 -28.21
N GLN A 268 -22.20 30.22 -29.15
CA GLN A 268 -23.27 29.31 -28.75
C GLN A 268 -22.72 27.95 -28.37
N PRO A 269 -23.11 27.37 -27.19
CA PRO A 269 -22.59 26.10 -26.78
C PRO A 269 -23.06 24.96 -27.70
N VAL A 270 -22.14 24.04 -28.00
CA VAL A 270 -22.42 22.84 -28.79
C VAL A 270 -22.23 21.61 -27.90
N ASP A 271 -23.30 20.84 -27.73
CA ASP A 271 -23.32 19.60 -27.01
C ASP A 271 -22.96 18.42 -27.92
N ILE A 272 -21.97 17.64 -27.49
CA ILE A 272 -21.41 16.52 -28.25
C ILE A 272 -21.44 15.26 -27.38
N PRO A 273 -22.10 14.18 -27.82
CA PRO A 273 -22.07 12.93 -27.10
C PRO A 273 -20.66 12.35 -27.00
N MET A 274 -20.31 11.88 -25.80
CA MET A 274 -19.03 11.27 -25.47
C MET A 274 -19.28 10.02 -24.63
N THR A 275 -18.55 8.95 -24.90
CA THR A 275 -18.56 7.75 -24.06
C THR A 275 -17.14 7.55 -23.54
N LEU A 276 -16.99 7.39 -22.24
CA LEU A 276 -15.72 7.12 -21.59
C LEU A 276 -15.76 5.73 -20.92
N LYS A 277 -14.62 5.04 -20.91
CA LYS A 277 -14.40 3.82 -20.18
C LYS A 277 -13.08 3.94 -19.43
N GLN A 278 -13.16 3.84 -18.11
CA GLN A 278 -12.00 3.87 -17.22
C GLN A 278 -11.66 2.46 -16.74
N GLU A 279 -10.41 2.07 -16.89
CA GLU A 279 -9.84 0.83 -16.34
C GLU A 279 -8.58 1.20 -15.54
N GLY A 280 -8.75 1.37 -14.23
CA GLY A 280 -7.69 1.90 -13.36
C GLY A 280 -7.30 3.33 -13.75
N HIS A 281 -6.05 3.53 -14.11
CA HIS A 281 -5.55 4.83 -14.61
C HIS A 281 -5.71 5.02 -16.11
N ARG A 282 -6.13 3.98 -16.83
CA ARG A 282 -6.31 4.05 -18.29
C ARG A 282 -7.70 4.58 -18.63
N LEU A 283 -7.75 5.56 -19.51
CA LEU A 283 -8.99 6.09 -20.05
C LEU A 283 -9.06 5.77 -21.54
N THR A 284 -10.17 5.21 -21.96
CA THR A 284 -10.53 4.94 -23.35
C THR A 284 -11.92 5.48 -23.63
N GLY A 285 -12.31 5.56 -24.88
CA GLY A 285 -13.65 6.02 -25.23
C GLY A 285 -13.70 6.66 -26.60
N ARG A 286 -14.81 7.34 -26.86
CA ARG A 286 -15.06 8.00 -28.13
C ARG A 286 -15.89 9.27 -27.97
N VAL A 287 -15.64 10.24 -28.82
CA VAL A 287 -16.38 11.50 -28.90
C VAL A 287 -17.01 11.58 -30.29
N VAL A 288 -18.31 11.88 -30.38
CA VAL A 288 -18.98 12.02 -31.67
C VAL A 288 -18.34 13.18 -32.45
N ARG A 289 -18.02 12.96 -33.74
CA ARG A 289 -17.40 13.95 -34.58
C ARG A 289 -18.42 14.98 -35.07
N GLY A 290 -18.58 16.08 -34.32
CA GLY A 290 -19.46 17.19 -34.69
C GLY A 290 -20.89 16.76 -34.99
N ARG A 291 -21.47 17.25 -36.09
CA ARG A 291 -22.83 16.90 -36.53
C ARG A 291 -22.90 15.66 -37.44
N GLU A 292 -21.79 14.95 -37.65
CA GLU A 292 -21.70 13.80 -38.53
C GLU A 292 -22.11 12.53 -37.76
N ALA A 293 -23.35 12.12 -37.91
CA ALA A 293 -23.84 10.87 -37.26
C ALA A 293 -22.99 9.66 -37.69
N GLY A 294 -22.55 8.90 -36.69
CA GLY A 294 -21.77 7.66 -36.89
C GLY A 294 -20.27 7.85 -37.05
N LYS A 295 -19.74 9.06 -37.05
CA LYS A 295 -18.28 9.32 -37.03
C LYS A 295 -17.82 9.69 -35.61
N PHE A 296 -16.68 9.14 -35.22
CA PHE A 296 -16.14 9.29 -33.88
C PHE A 296 -14.67 9.73 -33.93
N LEU A 297 -14.23 10.39 -32.86
CA LEU A 297 -12.83 10.60 -32.53
C LEU A 297 -12.53 9.69 -31.34
N GLU A 298 -11.53 8.83 -31.49
CA GLU A 298 -11.15 7.89 -30.42
C GLU A 298 -10.33 8.61 -29.34
N VAL A 299 -10.58 8.26 -28.09
CA VAL A 299 -9.78 8.66 -26.93
C VAL A 299 -8.49 7.84 -26.95
N ALA A 300 -7.37 8.45 -27.26
CA ALA A 300 -6.04 7.83 -27.27
C ALA A 300 -5.18 8.37 -26.13
N GLU A 301 -4.23 7.57 -25.65
CA GLU A 301 -3.29 7.91 -24.57
C GLU A 301 -3.98 8.41 -23.30
N GLY A 302 -5.22 7.96 -23.09
CA GLY A 302 -6.05 8.45 -22.02
C GLY A 302 -5.58 7.98 -20.64
N LYS A 303 -5.54 8.92 -19.70
CA LYS A 303 -5.14 8.68 -18.30
C LYS A 303 -6.08 9.37 -17.34
N VAL A 304 -6.29 8.72 -16.17
CA VAL A 304 -6.98 9.28 -15.00
C VAL A 304 -6.04 9.23 -13.82
N GLN A 305 -5.81 10.36 -13.17
CA GLN A 305 -4.98 10.49 -11.97
C GLN A 305 -5.75 11.28 -10.91
N GLY A 306 -6.33 10.58 -9.95
CA GLY A 306 -7.23 11.20 -8.98
C GLY A 306 -8.49 11.74 -9.65
N ASP A 307 -8.68 13.05 -9.58
CA ASP A 307 -9.78 13.79 -10.24
C ASP A 307 -9.40 14.34 -11.63
N THR A 308 -8.14 14.17 -12.06
CA THR A 308 -7.62 14.75 -13.30
C THR A 308 -7.62 13.71 -14.42
N LEU A 309 -8.13 14.13 -15.58
CA LEU A 309 -8.20 13.35 -16.81
C LEU A 309 -7.34 14.01 -17.88
N THR A 310 -6.61 13.20 -18.65
CA THR A 310 -5.89 13.65 -19.85
C THR A 310 -6.04 12.63 -20.96
N TRP A 311 -6.18 13.07 -22.19
CA TRP A 311 -6.19 12.20 -23.38
C TRP A 311 -5.89 12.99 -24.65
N THR A 312 -5.63 12.28 -25.74
CA THR A 312 -5.51 12.87 -27.07
C THR A 312 -6.62 12.36 -27.99
N MET A 313 -6.99 13.19 -28.98
CA MET A 313 -7.87 12.79 -30.08
C MET A 313 -7.26 13.25 -31.40
N ARG A 314 -7.45 12.49 -32.48
CA ARG A 314 -6.93 12.79 -33.78
C ARG A 314 -8.07 12.96 -34.78
N ARG A 315 -7.97 13.99 -35.64
CA ARG A 315 -8.92 14.26 -36.70
C ARG A 315 -8.19 14.49 -38.00
N ASP A 316 -8.41 13.62 -38.97
CA ASP A 316 -7.90 13.81 -40.32
C ASP A 316 -8.74 14.86 -41.05
N ARG A 317 -8.06 15.73 -41.78
CA ARG A 317 -8.64 16.80 -42.59
C ARG A 317 -8.70 16.39 -44.05
N PRO A 318 -9.57 17.06 -44.88
CA PRO A 318 -9.65 16.80 -46.32
C PRO A 318 -8.36 17.09 -47.08
N ASP A 319 -7.51 17.97 -46.57
CA ASP A 319 -6.20 18.33 -47.13
C ASP A 319 -5.09 17.30 -46.87
N GLY A 320 -5.42 16.17 -46.19
CA GLY A 320 -4.47 15.12 -45.80
C GLY A 320 -3.71 15.40 -44.53
N SER A 321 -3.89 16.57 -43.89
CA SER A 321 -3.28 16.85 -42.58
C SER A 321 -4.07 16.23 -41.43
N THR A 322 -3.40 15.95 -40.28
CA THR A 322 -4.05 15.45 -39.06
C THR A 322 -4.00 16.51 -37.97
N MET A 323 -5.14 16.87 -37.44
CA MET A 323 -5.26 17.73 -36.27
C MET A 323 -5.27 16.86 -35.01
N VAL A 324 -4.41 17.19 -34.04
CA VAL A 324 -4.34 16.53 -32.72
C VAL A 324 -4.91 17.47 -31.66
N TYR A 325 -5.82 16.97 -30.86
CA TYR A 325 -6.36 17.65 -29.68
C TYR A 325 -5.78 17.04 -28.44
N ALA A 326 -5.04 17.79 -27.63
CA ALA A 326 -4.66 17.41 -26.28
C ALA A 326 -5.75 17.90 -25.32
N MET A 327 -6.39 16.95 -24.66
CA MET A 327 -7.50 17.19 -23.74
C MET A 327 -7.02 17.03 -22.31
N SER A 328 -7.39 17.97 -21.44
CA SER A 328 -7.22 17.85 -19.99
C SER A 328 -8.48 18.32 -19.29
N GLY A 329 -8.87 17.65 -18.20
CA GLY A 329 -10.06 18.02 -17.44
C GLY A 329 -9.96 17.56 -15.98
N ARG A 330 -10.79 18.13 -15.14
CA ARG A 330 -10.91 17.79 -13.72
C ARG A 330 -12.35 17.44 -13.38
N LEU A 331 -12.56 16.31 -12.75
CA LEU A 331 -13.87 15.88 -12.25
C LEU A 331 -14.15 16.59 -10.92
N VAL A 332 -15.18 17.42 -10.88
CA VAL A 332 -15.66 18.13 -9.69
C VAL A 332 -17.17 18.01 -9.63
N ASP A 333 -17.69 17.50 -8.52
CA ASP A 333 -19.14 17.34 -8.25
C ASP A 333 -19.91 16.66 -9.39
N GLY A 334 -19.32 15.61 -9.98
CA GLY A 334 -19.94 14.81 -11.05
C GLY A 334 -19.93 15.48 -12.44
N LYS A 335 -19.24 16.62 -12.60
CA LYS A 335 -18.99 17.30 -13.87
C LYS A 335 -17.49 17.32 -14.16
N ILE A 336 -17.13 17.43 -15.43
CA ILE A 336 -15.73 17.58 -15.82
C ILE A 336 -15.58 18.97 -16.43
N ASP A 337 -14.68 19.78 -15.84
CA ASP A 337 -14.26 21.05 -16.39
C ASP A 337 -12.87 20.91 -16.97
N GLY A 338 -12.65 21.39 -18.20
CA GLY A 338 -11.41 21.12 -18.89
C GLY A 338 -11.03 22.13 -19.98
N LYS A 339 -9.89 21.86 -20.59
CA LYS A 339 -9.38 22.57 -21.75
C LYS A 339 -8.90 21.61 -22.83
N SER A 340 -9.04 22.01 -24.07
CA SER A 340 -8.45 21.36 -25.23
C SER A 340 -7.37 22.27 -25.86
N GLU A 341 -6.24 21.70 -26.20
CA GLU A 341 -5.15 22.36 -26.85
C GLU A 341 -4.91 21.70 -28.20
N THR A 342 -4.74 22.51 -29.27
CA THR A 342 -4.44 22.05 -30.62
C THR A 342 -3.65 23.11 -31.36
N THR A 343 -3.04 22.75 -32.49
CA THR A 343 -2.36 23.70 -33.39
C THR A 343 -3.12 23.77 -34.71
N MET A 344 -3.43 24.97 -35.16
CA MET A 344 -4.05 25.22 -36.45
C MET A 344 -3.24 26.24 -37.21
N ASP A 345 -2.78 25.87 -38.40
CA ASP A 345 -1.95 26.71 -39.29
C ASP A 345 -0.71 27.30 -38.58
N GLY A 346 -0.07 26.45 -37.71
CA GLY A 346 1.11 26.81 -36.93
C GLY A 346 0.81 27.59 -35.65
N ASN A 347 -0.44 27.98 -35.39
CA ASN A 347 -0.82 28.75 -34.20
C ASN A 347 -1.46 27.84 -33.14
N PRO A 348 -1.02 27.94 -31.87
CA PRO A 348 -1.65 27.20 -30.76
C PRO A 348 -3.04 27.76 -30.46
N ILE A 349 -4.01 26.88 -30.31
CA ILE A 349 -5.39 27.20 -29.91
C ILE A 349 -5.71 26.46 -28.65
N SER A 350 -6.18 27.19 -27.62
CA SER A 350 -6.73 26.61 -26.38
C SER A 350 -8.19 26.99 -26.25
N ARG A 351 -9.04 25.99 -25.90
CA ARG A 351 -10.49 26.20 -25.69
C ARG A 351 -10.93 25.49 -24.41
N ALA A 352 -11.69 26.19 -23.59
CA ALA A 352 -12.36 25.58 -22.46
C ALA A 352 -13.50 24.67 -22.94
N TRP A 353 -13.75 23.60 -22.16
CA TRP A 353 -14.91 22.72 -22.36
C TRP A 353 -15.40 22.20 -21.02
N THR A 354 -16.65 21.78 -20.98
CA THR A 354 -17.22 21.10 -19.83
C THR A 354 -17.87 19.78 -20.24
N ALA A 355 -18.04 18.84 -19.32
CA ALA A 355 -18.85 17.65 -19.60
C ALA A 355 -19.72 17.30 -18.38
N ARG A 356 -20.94 16.87 -18.67
CA ARG A 356 -21.90 16.37 -17.68
C ARG A 356 -22.32 14.95 -18.03
N ARG A 357 -22.67 14.15 -17.05
CA ARG A 357 -23.26 12.83 -17.32
C ARG A 357 -24.59 12.97 -18.07
N LYS A 358 -24.85 12.04 -18.96
CA LYS A 358 -26.10 11.97 -19.71
C LYS A 358 -27.19 11.38 -18.85
#